data_7e17bab39826aaa6f93d67e4bc827175
#
_entry.id   7e17bab39826aaa6f93d67e4bc827175
#
_cell.length_a   1.000
_cell.length_b   1.000
_cell.length_c   1.000
_cell.angle_alpha   90.00
_cell.angle_beta   90.00
_cell.angle_gamma   90.00
#
_symmetry.space_group_name_H-M   'P 1'
#
loop_
_entity.id
_entity.type
_entity.pdbx_description
1 polymer ?
#
loop_
_entity_poly.entity_id
_entity_poly.type
_entity_poly.pdbx_seq_one_letter_code
_entity_poly.pdbx_strand_id
1 'polypeptide(L)'
;SLLETIKEGKEKSYKVLLLAAPDDLVDNYYNFAKEMDFNIEALDYFGNGSMQVLKKEIVLDYCACIQISGNTTMINFMNEGQQLMQRTIPQGIFNVAEAMVLSDECMIEDMDTACEALCRDKLVCRSLDYRGLDDDESIVSARMTEEQWRQQEASKSSRKVVTDAIGEILLSVLRVIDFFKSKHQGVELTSIYITGMG
;
A
#
# COMPACT_ATOMS: atom_id res chain seq x y z
N SER A 1 0.30 -23.94 -0.75
CA SER A 1 0.60 -24.06 -2.18
C SER A 1 2.00 -24.60 -2.39
N LEU A 2 2.17 -25.55 -3.33
CA LEU A 2 3.47 -26.06 -3.73
C LEU A 2 4.11 -25.07 -4.71
N LEU A 3 5.29 -24.56 -4.39
CA LEU A 3 6.03 -23.62 -5.25
C LEU A 3 7.02 -24.38 -6.15
N GLU A 4 7.78 -25.31 -5.58
CA GLU A 4 8.84 -26.00 -6.32
C GLU A 4 9.09 -27.38 -5.73
N THR A 5 9.52 -28.32 -6.58
CA THR A 5 10.01 -29.62 -6.17
C THR A 5 11.50 -29.70 -6.45
N ILE A 6 12.32 -29.76 -5.41
CA ILE A 6 13.77 -29.82 -5.49
C ILE A 6 14.18 -31.29 -5.37
N LYS A 7 14.95 -31.78 -6.36
CA LYS A 7 15.49 -33.15 -6.35
C LYS A 7 17.01 -33.09 -6.20
N GLU A 8 17.52 -33.60 -5.08
CA GLU A 8 18.94 -33.74 -4.82
C GLU A 8 19.26 -35.23 -4.70
N GLY A 9 19.73 -35.83 -5.79
CA GLY A 9 20.00 -37.26 -5.84
C GLY A 9 18.73 -38.09 -5.64
N LYS A 10 18.67 -38.89 -4.53
CA LYS A 10 17.50 -39.70 -4.17
C LYS A 10 16.49 -38.98 -3.27
N GLU A 11 16.85 -37.81 -2.74
CA GLU A 11 15.97 -37.01 -1.87
C GLU A 11 15.12 -36.06 -2.67
N LYS A 12 13.85 -35.90 -2.24
CA LYS A 12 12.92 -34.91 -2.74
C LYS A 12 12.56 -33.96 -1.61
N SER A 13 12.79 -32.68 -1.82
CA SER A 13 12.29 -31.63 -0.96
C SER A 13 11.28 -30.76 -1.71
N TYR A 14 10.38 -30.12 -0.95
CA TYR A 14 9.31 -29.31 -1.51
C TYR A 14 9.42 -27.91 -0.93
N LYS A 15 9.45 -26.92 -1.80
CA LYS A 15 9.26 -25.52 -1.43
C LYS A 15 7.78 -25.23 -1.43
N VAL A 16 7.23 -24.87 -0.28
CA VAL A 16 5.80 -24.62 -0.12
C VAL A 16 5.55 -23.21 0.42
N LEU A 17 4.48 -22.57 -0.05
CA LEU A 17 3.92 -21.39 0.57
C LEU A 17 2.89 -21.85 1.61
N LEU A 18 3.15 -21.55 2.88
CA LEU A 18 2.25 -21.81 3.99
C LEU A 18 1.50 -20.53 4.34
N LEU A 19 0.18 -20.63 4.40
CA LEU A 19 -0.72 -19.61 4.93
C LEU A 19 -1.42 -20.20 6.14
N ALA A 20 -1.47 -19.43 7.22
CA ALA A 20 -2.19 -19.77 8.43
C ALA A 20 -3.05 -18.58 8.87
N ALA A 21 -4.24 -18.86 9.32
CA ALA A 21 -5.13 -17.89 9.95
C ALA A 21 -5.50 -18.41 11.34
N PRO A 22 -5.73 -17.53 12.33
CA PRO A 22 -6.27 -17.91 13.63
C PRO A 22 -7.66 -18.56 13.48
N ASP A 23 -7.94 -19.61 14.27
CA ASP A 23 -9.22 -20.33 14.19
C ASP A 23 -10.41 -19.42 14.55
N ASP A 24 -10.26 -18.55 15.54
CA ASP A 24 -11.26 -17.57 15.94
C ASP A 24 -11.64 -16.60 14.80
N LEU A 25 -10.68 -16.21 13.99
CA LEU A 25 -10.94 -15.38 12.82
C LEU A 25 -11.77 -16.14 11.78
N VAL A 26 -11.42 -17.40 11.53
CA VAL A 26 -12.14 -18.27 10.57
C VAL A 26 -13.57 -18.52 11.08
N ASP A 27 -13.71 -18.84 12.36
CA ASP A 27 -15.02 -19.07 12.99
C ASP A 27 -15.93 -17.84 12.94
N ASN A 28 -15.37 -16.64 13.11
CA ASN A 28 -16.14 -15.39 12.99
C ASN A 28 -16.74 -15.22 11.58
N TYR A 29 -16.02 -15.55 10.51
CA TYR A 29 -16.56 -15.49 9.15
C TYR A 29 -17.67 -16.54 8.92
N TYR A 30 -17.48 -17.75 9.43
CA TYR A 30 -18.51 -18.79 9.32
C TYR A 30 -19.77 -18.45 10.13
N ASN A 31 -19.62 -17.91 11.33
CA ASN A 31 -20.73 -17.46 12.16
C ASN A 31 -21.50 -16.31 11.51
N PHE A 32 -20.78 -15.31 11.00
CA PHE A 32 -21.38 -14.21 10.25
C PHE A 32 -22.19 -14.71 9.05
N ALA A 33 -21.62 -15.59 8.24
CA ALA A 33 -22.33 -16.13 7.08
C ALA A 33 -23.57 -16.93 7.50
N LYS A 34 -23.49 -17.68 8.59
CA LYS A 34 -24.62 -18.44 9.14
C LYS A 34 -25.75 -17.53 9.63
N GLU A 35 -25.41 -16.42 10.32
CA GLU A 35 -26.39 -15.44 10.77
C GLU A 35 -27.08 -14.73 9.60
N MET A 36 -26.37 -14.55 8.48
CA MET A 36 -26.91 -13.95 7.26
C MET A 36 -27.55 -14.93 6.30
N ASP A 37 -27.64 -16.21 6.68
CA ASP A 37 -28.14 -17.32 5.83
C ASP A 37 -27.38 -17.44 4.49
N PHE A 38 -26.07 -17.20 4.53
CA PHE A 38 -25.18 -17.38 3.39
C PHE A 38 -24.49 -18.75 3.45
N ASN A 39 -24.39 -19.39 2.30
CA ASN A 39 -23.59 -20.60 2.15
C ASN A 39 -22.17 -20.24 1.72
N ILE A 40 -21.18 -20.49 2.59
CA ILE A 40 -19.77 -20.28 2.25
C ILE A 40 -19.29 -21.47 1.39
N GLU A 41 -18.91 -21.21 0.15
CA GLU A 41 -18.28 -22.20 -0.71
C GLU A 41 -16.77 -22.27 -0.50
N ALA A 42 -16.12 -21.12 -0.23
CA ALA A 42 -14.69 -21.03 0.04
C ALA A 42 -14.38 -19.80 0.89
N LEU A 43 -13.41 -19.95 1.78
CA LEU A 43 -12.78 -18.84 2.49
C LEU A 43 -11.36 -18.71 1.97
N ASP A 44 -11.03 -17.53 1.46
CA ASP A 44 -9.71 -17.25 0.89
C ASP A 44 -9.16 -15.94 1.48
N TYR A 45 -7.85 -15.75 1.39
CA TYR A 45 -7.27 -14.49 1.82
C TYR A 45 -7.21 -13.48 0.67
N PHE A 46 -7.32 -12.22 1.02
CA PHE A 46 -7.42 -11.12 0.07
C PHE A 46 -6.25 -11.05 -0.93
N GLY A 47 -5.04 -11.37 -0.48
CA GLY A 47 -3.86 -11.39 -1.34
C GLY A 47 -3.95 -12.39 -2.49
N ASN A 48 -4.60 -13.56 -2.29
CA ASN A 48 -4.81 -14.51 -3.37
C ASN A 48 -5.82 -13.98 -4.40
N GLY A 49 -6.90 -13.33 -3.95
CA GLY A 49 -7.89 -12.71 -4.84
C GLY A 49 -7.24 -11.69 -5.78
N SER A 50 -6.46 -10.76 -5.23
CA SER A 50 -5.70 -9.78 -6.01
C SER A 50 -4.74 -10.45 -7.00
N MET A 51 -4.07 -11.51 -6.57
CA MET A 51 -3.16 -12.30 -7.41
C MET A 51 -3.84 -12.96 -8.59
N GLN A 52 -5.05 -13.53 -8.40
CA GLN A 52 -5.78 -14.17 -9.49
C GLN A 52 -6.20 -13.17 -10.59
N VAL A 53 -6.50 -11.94 -10.20
CA VAL A 53 -6.78 -10.86 -11.17
C VAL A 53 -5.48 -10.49 -11.91
N LEU A 54 -4.40 -10.24 -11.18
CA LEU A 54 -3.14 -9.80 -11.75
C LEU A 54 -2.48 -10.83 -12.67
N LYS A 55 -2.65 -12.13 -12.39
CA LYS A 55 -2.14 -13.21 -13.26
C LYS A 55 -2.62 -13.12 -14.71
N LYS A 56 -3.76 -12.49 -14.96
CA LYS A 56 -4.33 -12.33 -16.30
C LYS A 56 -3.70 -11.19 -17.07
N GLU A 57 -3.15 -10.21 -16.36
CA GLU A 57 -2.67 -8.95 -16.91
C GLU A 57 -1.13 -8.85 -16.89
N ILE A 58 -0.47 -9.58 -15.98
CA ILE A 58 0.97 -9.47 -15.74
C ILE A 58 1.74 -10.53 -16.51
N VAL A 59 2.74 -10.09 -17.23
CA VAL A 59 3.74 -10.91 -17.91
C VAL A 59 4.67 -11.59 -16.90
N LEU A 60 5.09 -12.75 -17.21
CA LEU A 60 5.75 -13.87 -16.59
C LEU A 60 7.08 -13.63 -15.85
N ASP A 61 7.42 -12.40 -15.46
CA ASP A 61 8.70 -12.09 -14.83
C ASP A 61 8.56 -11.83 -13.32
N TYR A 62 9.71 -11.68 -12.65
CA TYR A 62 9.74 -11.27 -11.24
C TYR A 62 9.14 -9.88 -11.05
N CYS A 63 8.04 -9.81 -10.36
CA CYS A 63 7.37 -8.55 -10.06
C CYS A 63 6.96 -8.42 -8.60
N ALA A 64 6.78 -7.17 -8.16
CA ALA A 64 6.19 -6.84 -6.87
C ALA A 64 4.82 -6.18 -7.09
N CYS A 65 3.83 -6.65 -6.35
CA CYS A 65 2.49 -6.09 -6.32
C CYS A 65 2.26 -5.46 -4.96
N ILE A 66 2.14 -4.14 -4.93
CA ILE A 66 1.96 -3.33 -3.73
C ILE A 66 0.50 -2.89 -3.68
N GLN A 67 -0.20 -3.30 -2.65
CA GLN A 67 -1.58 -2.93 -2.42
C GLN A 67 -1.69 -2.08 -1.16
N ILE A 68 -2.02 -0.79 -1.35
CA ILE A 68 -2.23 0.15 -0.27
C ILE A 68 -3.71 0.16 0.10
N SER A 69 -4.04 -0.26 1.32
CA SER A 69 -5.39 -0.25 1.87
C SER A 69 -5.52 0.83 2.95
N GLY A 70 -6.65 0.89 3.64
CA GLY A 70 -6.87 1.88 4.71
C GLY A 70 -5.81 1.83 5.80
N ASN A 71 -5.65 0.67 6.45
CA ASN A 71 -4.75 0.49 7.61
C ASN A 71 -3.48 -0.31 7.31
N THR A 72 -3.37 -0.89 6.12
CA THR A 72 -2.25 -1.80 5.81
C THR A 72 -1.80 -1.63 4.38
N THR A 73 -0.52 -1.91 4.15
CA THR A 73 0.05 -2.08 2.81
C THR A 73 0.54 -3.51 2.67
N MET A 74 0.02 -4.20 1.67
CA MET A 74 0.41 -5.58 1.36
C MET A 74 1.34 -5.60 0.15
N ILE A 75 2.42 -6.36 0.24
CA ILE A 75 3.41 -6.52 -0.82
C ILE A 75 3.50 -8.00 -1.17
N ASN A 76 3.16 -8.32 -2.42
CA ASN A 76 3.26 -9.67 -2.97
C ASN A 76 4.38 -9.71 -4.00
N PHE A 77 5.32 -10.65 -3.84
CA PHE A 77 6.35 -10.94 -4.84
C PHE A 77 5.95 -12.16 -5.64
N MET A 78 6.06 -12.04 -6.93
CA MET A 78 5.61 -13.05 -7.89
C MET A 78 6.69 -13.36 -8.91
N ASN A 79 6.66 -14.59 -9.42
CA ASN A 79 7.36 -15.01 -10.61
C ASN A 79 6.50 -16.01 -11.38
N GLU A 80 6.38 -15.86 -12.68
CA GLU A 80 5.60 -16.76 -13.55
C GLU A 80 4.19 -17.05 -13.01
N GLY A 81 3.53 -16.03 -12.46
CA GLY A 81 2.20 -16.15 -11.87
C GLY A 81 2.15 -16.93 -10.55
N GLN A 82 3.29 -17.29 -9.96
CA GLN A 82 3.38 -17.89 -8.63
C GLN A 82 3.76 -16.86 -7.58
N GLN A 83 3.10 -16.89 -6.44
CA GLN A 83 3.47 -16.07 -5.29
C GLN A 83 4.68 -16.68 -4.59
N LEU A 84 5.74 -15.90 -4.47
CA LEU A 84 6.98 -16.31 -3.80
C LEU A 84 7.02 -15.88 -2.33
N MET A 85 6.55 -14.67 -2.06
CA MET A 85 6.54 -14.09 -0.72
C MET A 85 5.43 -13.05 -0.63
N GLN A 86 4.84 -12.95 0.56
CA GLN A 86 3.94 -11.86 0.94
C GLN A 86 4.41 -11.22 2.23
N ARG A 87 4.29 -9.89 2.32
CA ARG A 87 4.49 -9.12 3.54
C ARG A 87 3.39 -8.09 3.68
N THR A 88 2.98 -7.87 4.92
CA THR A 88 2.02 -6.83 5.28
C THR A 88 2.71 -5.82 6.19
N ILE A 89 2.57 -4.56 5.86
CA ILE A 89 3.03 -3.43 6.66
C ILE A 89 1.78 -2.86 7.35
N PRO A 90 1.79 -2.62 8.67
CA PRO A 90 0.64 -2.05 9.40
C PRO A 90 0.57 -0.52 9.21
N GLN A 91 0.62 -0.07 7.98
CA GLN A 91 0.52 1.32 7.55
C GLN A 91 -0.26 1.37 6.23
N GLY A 92 -1.18 2.31 6.11
CA GLY A 92 -1.98 2.51 4.92
C GLY A 92 -2.44 3.96 4.77
N ILE A 93 -3.41 4.21 3.90
CA ILE A 93 -3.85 5.57 3.58
C ILE A 93 -4.47 6.30 4.78
N PHE A 94 -5.05 5.58 5.75
CA PHE A 94 -5.60 6.20 6.95
C PHE A 94 -4.52 6.79 7.86
N ASN A 95 -3.29 6.25 7.84
CA ASN A 95 -2.17 6.88 8.54
C ASN A 95 -1.79 8.23 7.90
N VAL A 96 -1.97 8.37 6.59
CA VAL A 96 -1.77 9.63 5.88
C VAL A 96 -2.86 10.64 6.28
N ALA A 97 -4.13 10.21 6.29
CA ALA A 97 -5.25 11.05 6.73
C ALA A 97 -5.09 11.48 8.20
N GLU A 98 -4.70 10.55 9.08
CA GLU A 98 -4.44 10.84 10.49
C GLU A 98 -3.31 11.88 10.66
N ALA A 99 -2.24 11.78 9.88
CA ALA A 99 -1.16 12.77 9.90
C ALA A 99 -1.67 14.18 9.50
N MET A 100 -2.63 14.27 8.58
CA MET A 100 -3.24 15.56 8.22
C MET A 100 -4.09 16.11 9.36
N VAL A 101 -4.89 15.27 10.05
CA VAL A 101 -5.73 15.69 11.19
C VAL A 101 -4.87 16.12 12.38
N LEU A 102 -3.74 15.44 12.61
CA LEU A 102 -2.83 15.77 13.71
C LEU A 102 -1.99 17.03 13.47
N SER A 103 -1.98 17.54 12.24
CA SER A 103 -1.25 18.75 11.88
C SER A 103 -2.14 19.97 11.94
N ASP A 104 -1.96 20.83 12.93
CA ASP A 104 -2.69 22.10 13.05
C ASP A 104 -2.58 22.98 11.81
N GLU A 105 -1.46 22.87 11.08
CA GLU A 105 -1.22 23.63 9.86
C GLU A 105 -2.09 23.22 8.68
N CYS A 106 -2.60 21.97 8.66
CA CYS A 106 -3.48 21.48 7.60
C CYS A 106 -4.90 22.02 7.70
N MET A 107 -5.30 22.51 8.86
CA MET A 107 -6.67 23.02 9.14
C MET A 107 -7.77 21.99 8.83
N ILE A 108 -7.50 20.72 9.11
CA ILE A 108 -8.42 19.59 8.90
C ILE A 108 -8.77 19.03 10.27
N GLU A 109 -10.07 18.97 10.60
CA GLU A 109 -10.54 18.66 11.95
C GLU A 109 -10.86 17.18 12.14
N ASP A 110 -11.17 16.45 11.06
CA ASP A 110 -11.64 15.06 11.14
C ASP A 110 -11.13 14.18 9.99
N MET A 111 -11.24 12.86 10.21
CA MET A 111 -10.76 11.84 9.28
C MET A 111 -11.53 11.82 7.95
N ASP A 112 -12.83 12.13 7.96
CA ASP A 112 -13.66 12.08 6.76
C ASP A 112 -13.22 13.21 5.81
N THR A 113 -13.05 14.42 6.36
CA THR A 113 -12.53 15.58 5.61
C THR A 113 -11.12 15.31 5.06
N ALA A 114 -10.24 14.66 5.84
CA ALA A 114 -8.91 14.29 5.38
C ALA A 114 -8.99 13.29 4.23
N CYS A 115 -9.82 12.25 4.33
CA CYS A 115 -10.02 11.25 3.28
C CYS A 115 -10.60 11.88 2.00
N GLU A 116 -11.56 12.79 2.13
CA GLU A 116 -12.10 13.53 0.99
C GLU A 116 -11.03 14.37 0.28
N ALA A 117 -10.18 15.06 1.05
CA ALA A 117 -9.07 15.84 0.51
C ALA A 117 -8.06 14.95 -0.24
N LEU A 118 -7.71 13.78 0.32
CA LEU A 118 -6.83 12.80 -0.33
C LEU A 118 -7.41 12.26 -1.64
N CYS A 119 -8.72 12.09 -1.72
CA CYS A 119 -9.39 11.65 -2.94
C CYS A 119 -9.52 12.74 -4.01
N ARG A 120 -9.71 13.99 -3.60
CA ARG A 120 -10.03 15.10 -4.50
C ARG A 120 -8.78 15.81 -5.00
N ASP A 121 -7.81 16.04 -4.11
CA ASP A 121 -6.72 16.98 -4.35
C ASP A 121 -5.40 16.23 -4.69
N LYS A 122 -4.61 16.82 -5.57
CA LYS A 122 -3.26 16.32 -5.88
C LYS A 122 -2.27 16.78 -4.81
N LEU A 123 -2.20 16.02 -3.72
CA LEU A 123 -1.40 16.39 -2.55
C LEU A 123 0.02 15.84 -2.57
N VAL A 124 0.30 14.81 -3.37
CA VAL A 124 1.66 14.22 -3.45
C VAL A 124 2.55 15.06 -4.36
N CYS A 125 3.70 15.49 -3.86
CA CYS A 125 4.72 16.15 -4.65
C CYS A 125 5.54 15.13 -5.45
N ARG A 126 5.91 15.48 -6.70
CA ARG A 126 6.72 14.60 -7.58
C ARG A 126 8.14 14.36 -7.05
N SER A 127 8.64 15.25 -6.23
CA SER A 127 9.95 15.17 -5.58
C SER A 127 9.74 15.20 -4.07
N LEU A 128 10.42 14.33 -3.34
CA LEU A 128 10.54 14.42 -1.88
C LEU A 128 11.40 15.64 -1.46
N ASP A 129 11.90 16.41 -2.43
CA ASP A 129 12.66 17.63 -2.20
C ASP A 129 11.69 18.83 -2.28
N TYR A 130 11.36 19.38 -1.11
CA TYR A 130 10.41 20.49 -0.94
C TYR A 130 10.93 21.84 -1.50
N ARG A 131 12.15 21.89 -2.03
CA ARG A 131 12.74 23.11 -2.59
C ARG A 131 11.96 23.75 -3.73
N GLY A 132 11.03 23.01 -4.35
CA GLY A 132 10.18 23.53 -5.41
C GLY A 132 8.80 24.07 -4.95
N LEU A 133 8.50 24.04 -3.64
CA LEU A 133 7.24 24.62 -3.11
C LEU A 133 7.34 26.13 -2.90
N ASP A 134 8.56 26.68 -2.87
CA ASP A 134 8.81 28.10 -2.59
C ASP A 134 8.91 28.97 -3.86
N ASP A 135 9.06 28.36 -5.04
CA ASP A 135 9.38 29.12 -6.27
C ASP A 135 8.22 29.85 -6.94
N ASP A 136 6.95 29.57 -6.58
CA ASP A 136 5.77 30.20 -7.20
C ASP A 136 5.26 31.47 -6.43
N GLU A 137 5.92 31.87 -5.37
CA GLU A 137 5.43 32.92 -4.47
C GLU A 137 5.58 34.36 -4.97
N SER A 138 6.42 34.63 -5.96
CA SER A 138 6.88 36.02 -6.18
C SER A 138 5.91 36.93 -6.94
N ILE A 139 4.85 36.41 -7.56
CA ILE A 139 3.98 37.24 -8.44
C ILE A 139 2.52 37.36 -7.97
N VAL A 140 2.01 36.46 -7.15
CA VAL A 140 0.59 36.38 -6.78
C VAL A 140 0.26 37.07 -5.44
N SER A 141 1.24 37.25 -4.58
CA SER A 141 1.08 37.69 -3.18
C SER A 141 0.46 39.09 -2.97
N ALA A 142 0.53 39.96 -3.97
CA ALA A 142 0.13 41.39 -3.79
C ALA A 142 -1.40 41.67 -3.81
N ARG A 143 -2.25 40.66 -4.03
CA ARG A 143 -3.71 40.83 -4.18
C ARG A 143 -4.57 39.84 -3.42
N MET A 144 -4.00 38.98 -2.58
CA MET A 144 -4.74 37.97 -1.83
C MET A 144 -5.36 38.53 -0.55
N THR A 145 -6.58 38.06 -0.22
CA THR A 145 -7.19 38.31 1.09
C THR A 145 -6.49 37.42 2.15
N GLU A 146 -6.60 37.81 3.42
CA GLU A 146 -6.03 37.03 4.53
C GLU A 146 -6.54 35.56 4.56
N GLU A 147 -7.79 35.36 4.17
CA GLU A 147 -8.43 34.05 4.08
C GLU A 147 -7.86 33.21 2.94
N GLN A 148 -7.61 33.81 1.78
CA GLN A 148 -6.94 33.16 0.66
C GLN A 148 -5.49 32.77 0.99
N TRP A 149 -4.79 33.61 1.74
CA TRP A 149 -3.45 33.32 2.26
C TRP A 149 -3.47 32.08 3.19
N ARG A 150 -4.37 32.01 4.16
CA ARG A 150 -4.50 30.89 5.08
C ARG A 150 -4.83 29.59 4.33
N GLN A 151 -5.72 29.65 3.35
CA GLN A 151 -6.08 28.47 2.53
C GLN A 151 -4.88 27.99 1.69
N GLN A 152 -4.09 28.90 1.12
CA GLN A 152 -2.92 28.55 0.35
C GLN A 152 -1.83 27.91 1.25
N GLU A 153 -1.61 28.47 2.43
CA GLU A 153 -0.66 27.92 3.39
C GLU A 153 -1.07 26.56 3.90
N ALA A 154 -2.36 26.38 4.26
CA ALA A 154 -2.91 25.08 4.63
C ALA A 154 -2.75 24.03 3.50
N SER A 155 -2.94 24.42 2.23
CA SER A 155 -2.74 23.55 1.07
C SER A 155 -1.26 23.14 0.91
N LYS A 156 -0.29 24.04 1.16
CA LYS A 156 1.15 23.73 1.15
C LYS A 156 1.50 22.78 2.28
N SER A 157 1.02 23.05 3.47
CA SER A 157 1.25 22.20 4.66
C SER A 157 0.64 20.83 4.45
N SER A 158 -0.55 20.71 3.90
CA SER A 158 -1.17 19.42 3.57
C SER A 158 -0.34 18.63 2.58
N ARG A 159 0.20 19.27 1.54
CA ARG A 159 1.10 18.60 0.58
C ARG A 159 2.36 18.07 1.23
N LYS A 160 2.96 18.84 2.13
CA LYS A 160 4.15 18.42 2.87
C LYS A 160 3.83 17.23 3.76
N VAL A 161 2.81 17.34 4.60
CA VAL A 161 2.40 16.30 5.54
C VAL A 161 2.06 15.00 4.80
N VAL A 162 1.29 15.08 3.72
CA VAL A 162 0.93 13.90 2.91
C VAL A 162 2.16 13.27 2.26
N THR A 163 3.06 14.09 1.70
CA THR A 163 4.29 13.59 1.06
C THR A 163 5.20 12.90 2.07
N ASP A 164 5.36 13.45 3.27
CA ASP A 164 6.14 12.85 4.35
C ASP A 164 5.52 11.53 4.82
N ALA A 165 4.21 11.51 5.07
CA ALA A 165 3.51 10.31 5.52
C ALA A 165 3.54 9.17 4.48
N ILE A 166 3.37 9.49 3.20
CA ILE A 166 3.55 8.51 2.11
C ILE A 166 5.01 8.07 2.02
N GLY A 167 5.96 9.00 2.23
CA GLY A 167 7.38 8.68 2.28
C GLY A 167 7.72 7.61 3.30
N GLU A 168 7.12 7.63 4.49
CA GLU A 168 7.29 6.61 5.53
C GLU A 168 6.76 5.23 5.08
N ILE A 169 5.61 5.20 4.42
CA ILE A 169 5.05 3.96 3.84
C ILE A 169 6.01 3.42 2.77
N LEU A 170 6.50 4.27 1.87
CA LEU A 170 7.42 3.89 0.80
C LEU A 170 8.76 3.39 1.35
N LEU A 171 9.31 4.00 2.40
CA LEU A 171 10.51 3.52 3.07
C LEU A 171 10.30 2.12 3.66
N SER A 172 9.14 1.86 4.24
CA SER A 172 8.78 0.55 4.76
C SER A 172 8.65 -0.48 3.62
N VAL A 173 8.06 -0.09 2.49
CA VAL A 173 7.99 -0.93 1.28
C VAL A 173 9.39 -1.25 0.75
N LEU A 174 10.28 -0.25 0.66
CA LEU A 174 11.66 -0.45 0.20
C LEU A 174 12.42 -1.46 1.07
N ARG A 175 12.28 -1.38 2.39
CA ARG A 175 12.89 -2.37 3.31
C ARG A 175 12.42 -3.80 3.02
N VAL A 176 11.14 -3.99 2.68
CA VAL A 176 10.60 -5.30 2.32
C VAL A 176 11.15 -5.77 0.97
N ILE A 177 11.30 -4.88 -0.01
CA ILE A 177 11.91 -5.17 -1.30
C ILE A 177 13.37 -5.59 -1.12
N ASP A 178 14.14 -4.86 -0.31
CA ASP A 178 15.54 -5.17 -0.03
C ASP A 178 15.68 -6.51 0.69
N PHE A 179 14.78 -6.80 1.63
CA PHE A 179 14.73 -8.11 2.27
C PHE A 179 14.47 -9.23 1.25
N PHE A 180 13.51 -9.05 0.33
CA PHE A 180 13.24 -10.01 -0.73
C PHE A 180 14.48 -10.25 -1.59
N LYS A 181 15.13 -9.19 -2.07
CA LYS A 181 16.37 -9.28 -2.87
C LYS A 181 17.50 -9.99 -2.13
N SER A 182 17.64 -9.76 -0.82
CA SER A 182 18.66 -10.41 -0.01
C SER A 182 18.48 -11.94 0.09
N LYS A 183 17.22 -12.41 0.05
CA LYS A 183 16.88 -13.84 0.11
C LYS A 183 16.89 -14.52 -1.26
N HIS A 184 16.76 -13.76 -2.33
CA HIS A 184 16.69 -14.25 -3.71
C HIS A 184 17.83 -13.61 -4.52
N GLN A 185 19.07 -14.00 -4.21
CA GLN A 185 20.27 -13.46 -4.88
C GLN A 185 20.21 -13.72 -6.39
N GLY A 186 20.52 -12.69 -7.16
CA GLY A 186 20.47 -12.75 -8.63
C GLY A 186 19.09 -12.51 -9.24
N VAL A 187 18.05 -12.30 -8.43
CA VAL A 187 16.72 -11.92 -8.91
C VAL A 187 16.62 -10.41 -9.05
N GLU A 188 16.24 -9.97 -10.24
CA GLU A 188 15.92 -8.58 -10.54
C GLU A 188 14.40 -8.43 -10.69
N LEU A 189 13.82 -7.48 -9.92
CA LEU A 189 12.41 -7.12 -10.09
C LEU A 189 12.27 -6.29 -11.35
N THR A 190 11.57 -6.80 -12.34
CA THR A 190 11.36 -6.15 -13.63
C THR A 190 10.23 -5.13 -13.60
N SER A 191 9.26 -5.33 -12.69
CA SER A 191 8.07 -4.49 -12.62
C SER A 191 7.54 -4.35 -11.20
N ILE A 192 6.97 -3.18 -10.90
CA ILE A 192 6.23 -2.90 -9.67
C ILE A 192 4.83 -2.44 -10.06
N TYR A 193 3.82 -3.12 -9.54
CA TYR A 193 2.41 -2.79 -9.70
C TYR A 193 1.87 -2.22 -8.41
N ILE A 194 1.19 -1.10 -8.49
CA ILE A 194 0.58 -0.45 -7.33
C ILE A 194 -0.93 -0.47 -7.51
N THR A 195 -1.65 -0.91 -6.50
CA THR A 195 -3.11 -0.95 -6.46
C THR A 195 -3.60 -0.48 -5.10
N GLY A 196 -4.89 -0.21 -4.96
CA GLY A 196 -5.51 0.06 -3.66
C GLY A 196 -6.37 1.29 -3.63
N MET A 197 -6.50 1.85 -2.44
CA MET A 197 -7.26 3.07 -2.17
C MET A 197 -6.30 4.26 -2.26
N GLY A 198 -6.24 4.89 -3.41
CA GLY A 198 -5.37 6.06 -3.55
C GLY A 198 -5.04 6.38 -4.99
#